data_f41e5acc9164b1e5673633df6518b275
#
_entry.id   f41e5acc9164b1e5673633df6518b275
#
_cell.length_a   1.000
_cell.length_b   1.000
_cell.length_c   1.000
_cell.angle_alpha   90.00
_cell.angle_beta   90.00
_cell.angle_gamma   90.00
#
_symmetry.space_group_name_H-M   'P 1'
#
loop_
_entity.id
_entity.type
_entity.pdbx_description
1 polymer ?
#
loop_
_entity_poly.entity_id
_entity_poly.type
_entity_poly.pdbx_seq_one_letter_code
_entity_poly.pdbx_strand_id
1 'polypeptide(L)'
;MIKTLLVDDEPLALDMMKSLLREHSDVAIAGAHTSASKALRAIQDLGPDLLFLDIQMPGMSGFDLISKIQAERMPHVVFATAYDSFAVDAFDVHAVDYLLKPIDPSRLAQSLQRVRDQRSAKANTAFDHRDNDRKSHMMTALDGLHGVQPKFLDPKPGN
;
A
#
# COMPACT_ATOMS: atom_id res chain seq x y z
N MET A 1 14.78 -3.75 -10.39
CA MET A 1 14.21 -2.50 -9.83
C MET A 1 12.73 -2.64 -9.59
N ILE A 2 12.25 -1.99 -8.56
CA ILE A 2 10.83 -1.98 -8.25
C ILE A 2 10.28 -0.66 -8.77
N LYS A 3 9.53 -0.71 -9.85
CA LYS A 3 8.96 0.50 -10.46
C LYS A 3 7.80 0.96 -9.60
N THR A 4 7.90 2.15 -9.05
CA THR A 4 7.02 2.62 -7.99
C THR A 4 6.31 3.91 -8.35
N LEU A 5 5.02 3.98 -8.05
CA LEU A 5 4.26 5.21 -8.15
C LEU A 5 3.86 5.67 -6.77
N LEU A 6 3.85 6.97 -6.57
CA LEU A 6 3.41 7.58 -5.32
C LEU A 6 2.15 8.39 -5.58
N VAL A 7 1.13 8.22 -4.76
CA VAL A 7 -0.13 8.94 -4.92
C VAL A 7 -0.60 9.49 -3.57
N ASP A 8 -0.68 10.80 -3.49
CA ASP A 8 -1.10 11.49 -2.27
C ASP A 8 -1.49 12.91 -2.66
N ASP A 9 -2.61 13.39 -2.20
CA ASP A 9 -3.06 14.73 -2.59
C ASP A 9 -2.24 15.85 -1.97
N GLU A 10 -1.35 15.54 -1.03
CA GLU A 10 -0.49 16.53 -0.42
C GLU A 10 0.91 16.47 -1.00
N PRO A 11 1.35 17.50 -1.71
CA PRO A 11 2.69 17.49 -2.31
C PRO A 11 3.81 17.25 -1.31
N LEU A 12 3.67 17.78 -0.10
CA LEU A 12 4.69 17.58 0.91
C LEU A 12 4.83 16.11 1.29
N ALA A 13 3.72 15.39 1.35
CA ALA A 13 3.75 13.97 1.65
C ALA A 13 4.49 13.20 0.56
N LEU A 14 4.30 13.60 -0.70
CA LEU A 14 5.03 12.99 -1.81
C LEU A 14 6.53 13.24 -1.69
N ASP A 15 6.91 14.47 -1.35
CA ASP A 15 8.32 14.81 -1.19
C ASP A 15 8.97 14.03 -0.05
N MET A 16 8.25 13.88 1.05
CA MET A 16 8.76 13.12 2.18
C MET A 16 8.94 11.66 1.81
N MET A 17 8.00 11.08 1.09
CA MET A 17 8.12 9.69 0.67
C MET A 17 9.30 9.51 -0.30
N LYS A 18 9.47 10.44 -1.23
CA LYS A 18 10.61 10.39 -2.14
C LYS A 18 11.92 10.40 -1.37
N SER A 19 12.00 11.23 -0.35
CA SER A 19 13.20 11.34 0.46
C SER A 19 13.50 10.02 1.19
N LEU A 20 12.47 9.41 1.76
CA LEU A 20 12.64 8.14 2.47
C LEU A 20 13.05 7.03 1.50
N LEU A 21 12.48 7.02 0.33
CA LEU A 21 12.76 5.95 -0.64
C LEU A 21 14.15 6.04 -1.26
N ARG A 22 14.81 7.18 -1.16
CA ARG A 22 16.17 7.31 -1.67
C ARG A 22 17.14 6.34 -1.01
N GLU A 23 16.82 5.90 0.20
CA GLU A 23 17.69 4.98 0.93
C GLU A 23 17.59 3.55 0.37
N HIS A 24 16.71 3.32 -0.57
CA HIS A 24 16.47 1.98 -1.09
C HIS A 24 16.81 1.94 -2.58
N SER A 25 17.99 1.43 -2.90
CA SER A 25 18.54 1.51 -4.25
C SER A 25 17.77 0.70 -5.28
N ASP A 26 16.98 -0.28 -4.84
CA ASP A 26 16.19 -1.09 -5.75
C ASP A 26 14.81 -0.52 -6.06
N VAL A 27 14.49 0.65 -5.50
CA VAL A 27 13.22 1.32 -5.74
C VAL A 27 13.41 2.43 -6.75
N ALA A 28 12.66 2.39 -7.84
CA ALA A 28 12.72 3.43 -8.86
C ALA A 28 11.39 4.15 -8.89
N ILE A 29 11.38 5.43 -8.58
CA ILE A 29 10.14 6.21 -8.57
C ILE A 29 9.83 6.61 -10.01
N ALA A 30 8.77 6.04 -10.57
CA ALA A 30 8.35 6.30 -11.93
C ALA A 30 7.43 7.51 -12.04
N GLY A 31 6.81 7.89 -10.94
CA GLY A 31 5.94 9.07 -10.93
C GLY A 31 5.37 9.34 -9.57
N ALA A 32 4.88 10.55 -9.39
CA ALA A 32 4.23 10.98 -8.17
C ALA A 32 3.06 11.88 -8.57
N HIS A 33 1.89 11.56 -8.08
CA HIS A 33 0.67 12.23 -8.50
C HIS A 33 -0.16 12.69 -7.32
N THR A 34 -0.71 13.89 -7.44
CA THR A 34 -1.60 14.42 -6.40
C THR A 34 -3.07 14.18 -6.74
N SER A 35 -3.34 13.58 -7.88
CA SER A 35 -4.71 13.32 -8.33
C SER A 35 -4.88 11.84 -8.60
N ALA A 36 -5.96 11.26 -8.05
CA ALA A 36 -6.24 9.86 -8.26
C ALA A 36 -6.49 9.53 -9.74
N SER A 37 -7.15 10.42 -10.46
CA SER A 37 -7.43 10.16 -11.88
C SER A 37 -6.15 10.15 -12.71
N LYS A 38 -5.21 11.04 -12.41
CA LYS A 38 -3.93 11.04 -13.11
C LYS A 38 -3.12 9.81 -12.73
N ALA A 39 -3.21 9.41 -11.47
CA ALA A 39 -2.52 8.21 -11.01
C ALA A 39 -3.06 6.98 -11.72
N LEU A 40 -4.37 6.89 -11.89
CA LEU A 40 -4.97 5.76 -12.57
C LEU A 40 -4.45 5.64 -14.00
N ARG A 41 -4.36 6.76 -14.69
CA ARG A 41 -3.81 6.78 -16.04
C ARG A 41 -2.35 6.33 -16.05
N ALA A 42 -1.56 6.81 -15.09
CA ALA A 42 -0.17 6.43 -14.99
C ALA A 42 0.00 4.94 -14.72
N ILE A 43 -0.87 4.37 -13.90
CA ILE A 43 -0.86 2.93 -13.63
C ILE A 43 -1.10 2.15 -14.91
N GLN A 44 -2.06 2.59 -15.70
CA GLN A 44 -2.37 1.94 -16.96
C GLN A 44 -1.23 2.06 -17.98
N ASP A 45 -0.59 3.23 -18.02
CA ASP A 45 0.46 3.48 -19.00
C ASP A 45 1.81 2.87 -18.60
N LEU A 46 2.15 2.90 -17.34
CA LEU A 46 3.48 2.52 -16.89
C LEU A 46 3.58 1.11 -16.33
N GLY A 47 2.48 0.56 -15.87
CA GLY A 47 2.49 -0.77 -15.27
C GLY A 47 3.44 -0.88 -14.09
N PRO A 48 3.26 -0.08 -13.04
CA PRO A 48 4.19 -0.11 -11.92
C PRO A 48 4.12 -1.42 -11.15
N ASP A 49 5.18 -1.71 -10.41
CA ASP A 49 5.24 -2.90 -9.57
C ASP A 49 4.69 -2.60 -8.18
N LEU A 50 4.80 -1.37 -7.76
CA LEU A 50 4.44 -0.97 -6.40
C LEU A 50 3.75 0.38 -6.42
N LEU A 51 2.74 0.52 -5.59
CA LEU A 51 1.97 1.74 -5.46
C LEU A 51 1.91 2.12 -4.00
N PHE A 52 2.42 3.32 -3.64
CA PHE A 52 2.16 3.90 -2.34
C PHE A 52 0.99 4.85 -2.50
N LEU A 53 -0.05 4.66 -1.72
CA LEU A 53 -1.32 5.31 -1.97
C LEU A 53 -1.96 5.81 -0.69
N ASP A 54 -2.30 7.08 -0.67
CA ASP A 54 -3.10 7.62 0.43
C ASP A 54 -4.56 7.21 0.22
N ILE A 55 -5.29 7.09 1.29
CA ILE A 55 -6.68 6.68 1.23
C ILE A 55 -7.60 7.86 1.04
N GLN A 56 -7.41 8.92 1.82
CA GLN A 56 -8.33 10.05 1.74
C GLN A 56 -7.79 11.11 0.79
N MET A 57 -8.42 11.20 -0.36
CA MET A 57 -8.09 12.19 -1.38
C MET A 57 -9.39 12.77 -1.92
N PRO A 58 -9.39 14.04 -2.32
CA PRO A 58 -10.60 14.65 -2.85
C PRO A 58 -11.08 13.92 -4.11
N GLY A 59 -12.36 13.73 -4.20
CA GLY A 59 -12.99 13.18 -5.39
C GLY A 59 -12.96 11.67 -5.49
N MET A 60 -11.84 11.04 -5.30
CA MET A 60 -11.71 9.60 -5.42
C MET A 60 -10.79 9.10 -4.33
N SER A 61 -11.25 8.22 -3.47
CA SER A 61 -10.42 7.68 -2.40
C SER A 61 -9.41 6.68 -2.95
N GLY A 62 -8.44 6.31 -2.11
CA GLY A 62 -7.49 5.28 -2.50
C GLY A 62 -8.18 3.96 -2.81
N PHE A 63 -9.22 3.61 -2.05
CA PHE A 63 -9.96 2.37 -2.32
C PHE A 63 -10.71 2.45 -3.65
N ASP A 64 -11.26 3.62 -3.97
CA ASP A 64 -11.92 3.81 -5.25
C ASP A 64 -10.94 3.63 -6.39
N LEU A 65 -9.74 4.14 -6.23
CA LEU A 65 -8.70 4.00 -7.24
C LEU A 65 -8.37 2.52 -7.47
N ILE A 66 -8.18 1.79 -6.38
CA ILE A 66 -7.86 0.37 -6.46
C ILE A 66 -8.97 -0.40 -7.21
N SER A 67 -10.21 -0.05 -6.93
CA SER A 67 -11.33 -0.75 -7.55
C SER A 67 -11.40 -0.57 -9.06
N LYS A 68 -10.71 0.44 -9.59
CA LYS A 68 -10.71 0.70 -11.02
C LYS A 68 -9.52 0.08 -11.75
N ILE A 69 -8.65 -0.60 -11.05
CA ILE A 69 -7.49 -1.24 -11.66
C ILE A 69 -7.84 -2.68 -11.98
N GLN A 70 -7.53 -3.11 -13.19
CA GLN A 70 -7.79 -4.48 -13.58
C GLN A 70 -6.90 -5.43 -12.79
N ALA A 71 -7.45 -6.57 -12.40
CA ALA A 71 -6.73 -7.52 -11.55
C ALA A 71 -5.38 -7.92 -12.14
N GLU A 72 -5.32 -8.10 -13.45
CA GLU A 72 -4.09 -8.52 -14.09
C GLU A 72 -3.00 -7.47 -14.04
N ARG A 73 -3.38 -6.22 -13.81
CA ARG A 73 -2.42 -5.13 -13.78
C ARG A 73 -2.23 -4.56 -12.40
N MET A 74 -2.76 -5.23 -11.39
CA MET A 74 -2.71 -4.72 -10.03
C MET A 74 -1.28 -4.72 -9.51
N PRO A 75 -0.73 -3.56 -9.13
CA PRO A 75 0.58 -3.52 -8.50
C PRO A 75 0.46 -4.00 -7.05
N HIS A 76 1.58 -4.21 -6.40
CA HIS A 76 1.56 -4.36 -4.95
C HIS A 76 1.17 -3.00 -4.38
N VAL A 77 0.31 -2.99 -3.39
CA VAL A 77 -0.19 -1.73 -2.83
C VAL A 77 0.23 -1.61 -1.37
N VAL A 78 0.79 -0.47 -1.02
CA VAL A 78 1.08 -0.11 0.37
C VAL A 78 0.34 1.19 0.62
N PHE A 79 -0.59 1.18 1.56
CA PHE A 79 -1.29 2.41 1.90
C PHE A 79 -0.44 3.24 2.84
N ALA A 80 -0.45 4.56 2.65
CA ALA A 80 0.25 5.49 3.52
C ALA A 80 -0.72 6.61 3.86
N THR A 81 -1.23 6.62 5.07
CA THR A 81 -2.32 7.51 5.43
C THR A 81 -2.18 7.99 6.87
N ALA A 82 -2.85 9.09 7.19
CA ALA A 82 -2.86 9.61 8.56
C ALA A 82 -3.91 8.92 9.44
N TYR A 83 -4.73 8.04 8.86
CA TYR A 83 -5.85 7.45 9.58
C TYR A 83 -5.66 5.96 9.80
N ASP A 84 -5.85 5.49 11.03
CA ASP A 84 -5.73 4.07 11.32
C ASP A 84 -7.03 3.31 11.15
N SER A 85 -8.12 4.01 10.93
CA SER A 85 -9.44 3.36 10.86
C SER A 85 -9.68 2.55 9.60
N PHE A 86 -8.78 2.67 8.60
CA PHE A 86 -8.96 1.97 7.34
C PHE A 86 -8.14 0.68 7.22
N ALA A 87 -7.48 0.26 8.30
CA ALA A 87 -6.61 -0.90 8.21
C ALA A 87 -7.35 -2.18 7.83
N VAL A 88 -8.56 -2.37 8.34
CA VAL A 88 -9.35 -3.55 8.00
C VAL A 88 -9.75 -3.53 6.54
N ASP A 89 -10.12 -2.35 6.03
CA ASP A 89 -10.49 -2.21 4.62
C ASP A 89 -9.30 -2.48 3.72
N ALA A 90 -8.10 -2.08 4.15
CA ALA A 90 -6.88 -2.36 3.41
C ALA A 90 -6.65 -3.87 3.30
N PHE A 91 -6.92 -4.60 4.37
CA PHE A 91 -6.81 -6.04 4.35
C PHE A 91 -7.76 -6.64 3.31
N ASP A 92 -8.97 -6.11 3.23
CA ASP A 92 -9.96 -6.62 2.28
C ASP A 92 -9.56 -6.43 0.83
N VAL A 93 -8.75 -5.44 0.51
CA VAL A 93 -8.28 -5.24 -0.86
C VAL A 93 -6.90 -5.86 -1.07
N HIS A 94 -6.42 -6.65 -0.14
CA HIS A 94 -5.18 -7.41 -0.25
C HIS A 94 -3.96 -6.51 -0.41
N ALA A 95 -3.91 -5.40 0.28
CA ALA A 95 -2.74 -4.53 0.30
C ALA A 95 -1.59 -5.29 0.96
N VAL A 96 -0.38 -4.97 0.56
CA VAL A 96 0.81 -5.57 1.15
C VAL A 96 1.01 -5.06 2.57
N ASP A 97 0.76 -3.79 2.78
CA ASP A 97 0.99 -3.18 4.09
C ASP A 97 0.20 -1.88 4.22
N TYR A 98 0.23 -1.33 5.42
CA TYR A 98 -0.52 -0.14 5.78
C TYR A 98 0.39 0.68 6.69
N LEU A 99 0.78 1.86 6.24
CA LEU A 99 1.68 2.73 6.99
C LEU A 99 0.94 3.95 7.50
N LEU A 100 1.17 4.29 8.76
CA LEU A 100 0.58 5.49 9.33
C LEU A 100 1.57 6.65 9.23
N LYS A 101 1.07 7.80 8.87
CA LYS A 101 1.87 9.02 8.85
C LYS A 101 2.00 9.58 10.26
N PRO A 102 3.15 10.12 10.62
CA PRO A 102 4.34 10.27 9.81
C PRO A 102 5.04 8.93 9.63
N ILE A 103 5.57 8.70 8.44
CA ILE A 103 6.12 7.39 8.12
C ILE A 103 7.47 7.21 8.81
N ASP A 104 7.58 6.15 9.59
CA ASP A 104 8.82 5.80 10.24
C ASP A 104 9.73 5.07 9.23
N PRO A 105 11.00 5.48 9.08
CA PRO A 105 11.88 4.84 8.10
C PRO A 105 12.02 3.33 8.27
N SER A 106 12.08 2.84 9.50
CA SER A 106 12.23 1.40 9.70
C SER A 106 10.93 0.67 9.37
N ARG A 107 9.80 1.29 9.59
CA ARG A 107 8.52 0.71 9.23
C ARG A 107 8.38 0.64 7.70
N LEU A 108 8.84 1.68 7.00
CA LEU A 108 8.87 1.67 5.55
C LEU A 108 9.79 0.55 5.04
N ALA A 109 10.93 0.37 5.67
CA ALA A 109 11.86 -0.68 5.27
C ALA A 109 11.21 -2.07 5.41
N GLN A 110 10.42 -2.27 6.46
CA GLN A 110 9.69 -3.53 6.64
C GLN A 110 8.66 -3.74 5.52
N SER A 111 7.95 -2.69 5.14
CA SER A 111 6.99 -2.77 4.05
C SER A 111 7.66 -3.13 2.74
N LEU A 112 8.79 -2.51 2.45
CA LEU A 112 9.53 -2.80 1.24
C LEU A 112 10.04 -4.24 1.24
N GLN A 113 10.44 -4.75 2.40
CA GLN A 113 10.87 -6.13 2.48
C GLN A 113 9.71 -7.08 2.17
N ARG A 114 8.52 -6.76 2.64
CA ARG A 114 7.33 -7.55 2.31
C ARG A 114 7.06 -7.55 0.81
N VAL A 115 7.23 -6.40 0.17
CA VAL A 115 7.06 -6.31 -1.28
C VAL A 115 8.09 -7.20 -1.97
N ARG A 116 9.35 -7.14 -1.55
CA ARG A 116 10.41 -7.95 -2.14
C ARG A 116 10.10 -9.43 -1.97
N ASP A 117 9.66 -9.83 -0.79
CA ASP A 117 9.34 -11.22 -0.50
C ASP A 117 8.20 -11.72 -1.38
N GLN A 118 7.17 -10.91 -1.54
CA GLN A 118 6.03 -11.30 -2.38
C GLN A 118 6.41 -11.36 -3.84
N ARG A 119 7.27 -10.49 -4.30
CA ARG A 119 7.75 -10.54 -5.67
C ARG A 119 8.54 -11.82 -5.92
N SER A 120 9.39 -12.21 -4.98
CA SER A 120 10.17 -13.43 -5.10
C SER A 120 9.27 -14.66 -5.07
N ALA A 121 8.30 -14.69 -4.18
CA ALA A 121 7.38 -15.81 -4.09
C ALA A 121 6.58 -15.96 -5.38
N LYS A 122 6.15 -14.83 -5.95
CA LYS A 122 5.40 -14.85 -7.19
C LYS A 122 6.25 -15.39 -8.34
N ALA A 123 7.53 -15.06 -8.35
CA ALA A 123 8.40 -15.53 -9.40
C ALA A 123 8.68 -17.02 -9.26
N ASN A 124 8.75 -17.50 -8.01
CA ASN A 124 9.08 -18.88 -7.78
C ASN A 124 7.91 -19.83 -7.87
N THR A 125 6.72 -19.41 -7.50
CA THR A 125 5.63 -20.32 -7.52
C THR A 125 4.63 -19.75 -8.37
N ALA A 126 4.51 -20.12 -9.46
CA ALA A 126 3.63 -19.62 -10.39
C ALA A 126 2.24 -19.77 -9.98
N PHE A 127 1.84 -20.63 -9.18
CA PHE A 127 0.59 -20.73 -8.95
C PHE A 127 0.15 -20.50 -7.74
N ASP A 128 -0.52 -20.48 -7.30
CA ASP A 128 -0.99 -20.57 -6.22
C ASP A 128 -1.12 -19.83 -5.15
N HIS A 129 -1.58 -19.62 -4.28
CA HIS A 129 -1.83 -19.12 -3.02
C HIS A 129 -1.40 -17.69 -2.86
N ARG A 130 -1.26 -16.91 -3.91
CA ARG A 130 -0.87 -15.54 -3.78
C ARG A 130 -1.79 -14.76 -2.88
N ASP A 131 -3.09 -15.00 -3.00
CA ASP A 131 -4.04 -14.25 -2.17
C ASP A 131 -3.90 -14.60 -0.70
N ASN A 132 -3.64 -15.87 -0.43
CA ASN A 132 -3.45 -16.26 0.95
C ASN A 132 -2.20 -15.64 1.54
N ASP A 133 -1.14 -15.59 0.76
CA ASP A 133 0.10 -14.99 1.22
C ASP A 133 -0.09 -13.52 1.53
N ARG A 134 -0.80 -12.81 0.65
CA ARG A 134 -1.04 -11.40 0.87
C ARG A 134 -1.88 -11.17 2.11
N LYS A 135 -2.91 -12.00 2.31
CA LYS A 135 -3.74 -11.86 3.49
C LYS A 135 -2.95 -12.14 4.75
N SER A 136 -2.09 -13.13 4.70
CA SER A 136 -1.28 -13.47 5.84
C SER A 136 -0.35 -12.32 6.22
N HIS A 137 0.32 -11.73 5.24
CA HIS A 137 1.18 -10.60 5.49
C HIS A 137 0.39 -9.39 6.00
N MET A 138 -0.80 -9.19 5.49
CA MET A 138 -1.61 -8.06 5.92
C MET A 138 -2.10 -8.27 7.36
N MET A 139 -2.42 -9.49 7.75
CA MET A 139 -2.79 -9.77 9.12
C MET A 139 -1.65 -9.46 10.06
N THR A 140 -0.43 -9.81 9.68
CA THR A 140 0.74 -9.49 10.48
C THR A 140 0.92 -7.99 10.59
N ALA A 141 0.70 -7.28 9.50
CA ALA A 141 0.81 -5.84 9.51
C ALA A 141 -0.22 -5.20 10.43
N LEU A 142 -1.44 -5.71 10.41
CA LEU A 142 -2.48 -5.17 11.28
C LEU A 142 -2.13 -5.40 12.74
N ASP A 143 -1.63 -6.57 13.08
CA ASP A 143 -1.21 -6.83 14.43
C ASP A 143 -0.09 -5.88 14.85
N GLY A 144 0.86 -5.65 13.96
CA GLY A 144 1.94 -4.75 14.27
C GLY A 144 1.49 -3.31 14.44
N LEU A 145 0.52 -2.90 13.65
CA LEU A 145 0.03 -1.55 13.75
C LEU A 145 -0.69 -1.29 15.03
N HIS A 146 -1.53 -2.22 15.45
CA HIS A 146 -2.37 -1.95 16.58
C HIS A 146 -1.85 -2.53 17.84
N GLY A 147 -0.93 -3.39 17.71
CA GLY A 147 -0.41 -3.98 18.83
C GLY A 147 -1.49 -4.40 19.68
N VAL A 148 -2.58 -4.01 19.58
CA VAL A 148 -3.53 -4.35 20.37
C VAL A 148 -4.75 -4.25 19.97
N GLN A 149 -5.15 -4.00 19.56
CA GLN A 149 -6.20 -3.82 19.19
C GLN A 149 -7.29 -4.12 19.10
N PRO A 150 -7.68 -4.50 19.39
CA PRO A 150 -8.88 -4.95 19.35
C PRO A 150 -9.89 -3.98 19.33
N LYS A 151 -9.68 -2.81 19.33
CA LYS A 151 -10.62 -1.91 19.24
C LYS A 151 -11.51 -2.16 18.16
N PHE A 152 -11.03 -2.61 17.08
CA PHE A 152 -11.85 -2.77 16.00
C PHE A 152 -12.75 -3.86 16.20
N LEU A 153 -12.33 -4.82 16.91
CA LEU A 153 -13.07 -5.93 17.05
C LEU A 153 -13.99 -5.83 18.14
N ASP A 154 -13.96 -4.84 18.88
CA ASP A 154 -14.65 -4.68 19.97
C ASP A 154 -15.97 -4.41 19.71
N PRO A 155 -16.77 -5.15 19.80
CA PRO A 155 -18.04 -5.02 19.39
C PRO A 155 -18.87 -4.38 20.28
N LYS A 156 -19.26 -4.20 20.67
CA LYS A 156 -19.96 -3.67 21.27
C LYS A 156 -20.88 -3.98 21.76
N PRO A 157 -21.20 -4.08 22.18
CA PRO A 157 -21.88 -4.32 22.70
C PRO A 157 -22.95 -4.24 22.87
N GLY A 158 -23.33 -4.26 22.81
CA GLY A 158 -24.25 -4.21 22.81
C GLY A 158 -24.98 -4.21 23.51
N ASN A 159 -25.15 -4.22 23.75
CA ASN A 159 -25.81 -4.31 24.16
C ASN A 159 -26.20 -4.18 24.20
#